data_468b95691a1969da3455d946bdd04cc3
#
_entry.id   468b95691a1969da3455d946bdd04cc3
#
_cell.length_a   1.000
_cell.length_b   1.000
_cell.length_c   1.000
_cell.angle_alpha   90.00
_cell.angle_beta   90.00
_cell.angle_gamma   90.00
#
_symmetry.space_group_name_H-M   'P 1'
#
loop_
_entity.id
_entity.type
_entity.pdbx_description
1 polymer ?
#
loop_
_entity_poly.entity_id
_entity_poly.type
_entity_poly.pdbx_seq_one_letter_code
_entity_poly.pdbx_strand_id
1 'polypeptide(L)'
;MQKSTLTGTPGSITQVEHAKGGIDRNYYGPDGRQAKQISNNGHGHKKEEALGQHGEHAHDYRYTEDGKLSRPVRELTNDERKENADIL
;
A
#
# COMPACT_ATOMS: atom_id res chain seq x y z
N MET A 1 -12.49 4.16 -13.12
CA MET A 1 -11.55 3.47 -12.25
C MET A 1 -10.78 4.50 -11.43
N GLN A 2 -10.79 4.33 -10.13
CA GLN A 2 -10.01 5.23 -9.26
C GLN A 2 -8.55 4.83 -9.29
N LYS A 3 -7.69 5.82 -9.40
CA LYS A 3 -6.25 5.60 -9.34
C LYS A 3 -5.71 6.11 -8.01
N SER A 4 -4.74 5.39 -7.44
CA SER A 4 -3.99 5.91 -6.32
C SER A 4 -3.21 7.14 -6.77
N THR A 5 -3.23 8.18 -5.96
CA THR A 5 -2.48 9.40 -6.23
C THR A 5 -1.28 9.49 -5.28
N LEU A 6 -0.17 10.05 -5.78
CA LEU A 6 1.03 10.22 -4.96
C LEU A 6 0.88 11.33 -3.93
N THR A 7 -0.16 12.15 -4.04
CA THR A 7 -0.43 13.23 -3.09
C THR A 7 -1.88 13.18 -2.66
N GLY A 8 -2.12 13.57 -1.43
CA GLY A 8 -3.44 13.61 -0.85
C GLY A 8 -3.46 14.47 0.40
N THR A 9 -4.54 14.36 1.17
CA THR A 9 -4.64 15.09 2.43
C THR A 9 -3.59 14.57 3.43
N PRO A 10 -2.77 15.44 4.00
CA PRO A 10 -1.75 15.02 4.98
C PRO A 10 -2.34 14.17 6.11
N GLY A 11 -1.68 13.07 6.42
CA GLY A 11 -2.10 12.16 7.50
C GLY A 11 -3.33 11.33 7.19
N SER A 12 -3.89 11.40 5.98
CA SER A 12 -5.09 10.64 5.62
C SER A 12 -4.76 9.24 5.14
N ILE A 13 -5.79 8.39 5.11
CA ILE A 13 -5.74 7.04 4.52
C ILE A 13 -6.89 6.97 3.52
N THR A 14 -6.57 6.56 2.28
CA THR A 14 -7.60 6.33 1.26
C THR A 14 -7.65 4.85 0.92
N GLN A 15 -8.79 4.39 0.44
CA GLN A 15 -8.99 3.00 0.07
C GLN A 15 -9.46 2.92 -1.38
N VAL A 16 -8.81 2.03 -2.15
CA VAL A 16 -9.19 1.75 -3.53
C VAL A 16 -9.61 0.29 -3.60
N GLU A 17 -10.82 0.04 -4.08
CA GLU A 17 -11.33 -1.31 -4.28
C GLU A 17 -11.27 -1.65 -5.76
N HIS A 18 -10.69 -2.81 -6.05
CA HIS A 18 -10.54 -3.29 -7.43
C HIS A 18 -11.70 -4.21 -7.80
N ALA A 19 -12.10 -4.20 -9.07
CA ALA A 19 -13.22 -4.99 -9.57
C ALA A 19 -13.06 -6.50 -9.30
N LYS A 20 -11.83 -6.98 -9.16
CA LYS A 20 -11.55 -8.40 -8.89
C LYS A 20 -11.45 -8.73 -7.41
N GLY A 21 -11.85 -7.82 -6.53
CA GLY A 21 -11.90 -8.05 -5.09
C GLY A 21 -10.66 -7.63 -4.31
N GLY A 22 -9.63 -7.11 -4.97
CA GLY A 22 -8.46 -6.59 -4.28
C GLY A 22 -8.75 -5.23 -3.64
N ILE A 23 -8.12 -4.96 -2.51
CA ILE A 23 -8.25 -3.68 -1.79
C ILE A 23 -6.86 -3.15 -1.48
N ASP A 24 -6.64 -1.88 -1.81
CA ASP A 24 -5.41 -1.16 -1.47
C ASP A 24 -5.75 -0.02 -0.52
N ARG A 25 -4.94 0.15 0.52
CA ARG A 25 -5.02 1.30 1.41
C ARG A 25 -3.76 2.13 1.27
N ASN A 26 -3.95 3.41 0.95
CA ASN A 26 -2.86 4.35 0.73
C ASN A 26 -2.75 5.26 1.95
N TYR A 27 -1.57 5.31 2.55
CA TYR A 27 -1.27 6.12 3.72
C TYR A 27 -0.47 7.33 3.28
N TYR A 28 -0.93 8.53 3.64
CA TYR A 28 -0.27 9.78 3.30
C TYR A 28 0.44 10.35 4.52
N GLY A 29 1.67 10.80 4.31
CA GLY A 29 2.48 11.38 5.37
C GLY A 29 2.08 12.81 5.72
N PRO A 30 2.80 13.45 6.66
CA PRO A 30 2.47 14.81 7.11
C PRO A 30 2.65 15.89 6.04
N ASP A 31 3.37 15.59 4.96
CA ASP A 31 3.55 16.49 3.81
C ASP A 31 2.54 16.25 2.69
N GLY A 32 1.60 15.31 2.89
CA GLY A 32 0.61 14.96 1.89
C GLY A 32 1.10 14.01 0.82
N ARG A 33 2.37 13.59 0.83
CA ARG A 33 2.87 12.59 -0.10
C ARG A 33 2.60 11.18 0.40
N GLN A 34 2.32 10.26 -0.53
CA GLN A 34 2.07 8.87 -0.16
C GLN A 34 3.31 8.28 0.50
N ALA A 35 3.13 7.71 1.69
CA ALA A 35 4.21 7.14 2.48
C ALA A 35 4.23 5.62 2.42
N LYS A 36 3.05 5.00 2.28
CA LYS A 36 2.90 3.55 2.34
C LYS A 36 1.62 3.13 1.64
N GLN A 37 1.63 1.94 1.04
CA GLN A 37 0.43 1.31 0.51
C GLN A 37 0.35 -0.12 1.06
N ILE A 38 -0.82 -0.51 1.55
CA ILE A 38 -1.08 -1.88 2.01
C ILE A 38 -2.11 -2.50 1.07
N SER A 39 -1.79 -3.68 0.54
CA SER A 39 -2.66 -4.43 -0.36
C SER A 39 -2.99 -5.78 0.25
N ASN A 40 -4.24 -6.24 0.05
CA ASN A 40 -4.69 -7.51 0.61
C ASN A 40 -4.45 -8.72 -0.31
N ASN A 41 -3.83 -8.52 -1.47
CA ASN A 41 -3.50 -9.61 -2.38
C ASN A 41 -2.25 -9.27 -3.20
N GLY A 42 -1.75 -10.24 -3.95
CA GLY A 42 -0.53 -10.09 -4.75
C GLY A 42 -0.73 -9.49 -6.13
N HIS A 43 -1.93 -9.13 -6.52
CA HIS A 43 -2.25 -8.56 -7.84
C HIS A 43 -1.78 -9.41 -9.03
N GLY A 44 -1.57 -10.73 -8.84
CA GLY A 44 -1.06 -11.60 -9.86
C GLY A 44 0.46 -11.56 -10.06
N HIS A 45 1.17 -10.78 -9.26
CA HIS A 45 2.63 -10.70 -9.30
C HIS A 45 3.25 -11.76 -8.40
N LYS A 46 4.12 -12.62 -8.95
CA LYS A 46 4.70 -13.74 -8.21
C LYS A 46 5.43 -13.32 -6.94
N LYS A 47 6.13 -12.19 -6.97
CA LYS A 47 6.87 -11.70 -5.81
C LYS A 47 5.93 -11.34 -4.66
N GLU A 48 4.86 -10.62 -4.95
CA GLU A 48 3.88 -10.20 -3.96
C GLU A 48 3.04 -11.39 -3.47
N GLU A 49 2.66 -12.29 -4.37
CA GLU A 49 1.87 -13.47 -4.00
C GLU A 49 2.62 -14.42 -3.07
N ALA A 50 3.94 -14.38 -3.08
CA ALA A 50 4.76 -15.17 -2.16
C ALA A 50 4.83 -14.59 -0.75
N LEU A 51 4.35 -13.35 -0.57
CA LEU A 51 4.34 -12.68 0.73
C LEU A 51 3.07 -13.00 1.49
N GLY A 52 3.17 -13.09 2.82
CA GLY A 52 2.04 -13.36 3.67
C GLY A 52 1.38 -14.70 3.37
N GLN A 53 0.09 -14.82 3.70
CA GLN A 53 -0.70 -16.03 3.48
C GLN A 53 -1.47 -15.99 2.16
N HIS A 54 -1.81 -14.80 1.68
CA HIS A 54 -2.64 -14.57 0.49
C HIS A 54 -2.05 -13.53 -0.44
N GLY A 55 -0.75 -13.27 -0.35
CA GLY A 55 -0.09 -12.23 -1.14
C GLY A 55 -0.25 -10.83 -0.58
N GLU A 56 -0.81 -10.70 0.64
CA GLU A 56 -0.91 -9.39 1.28
C GLU A 56 0.48 -8.83 1.54
N HIS A 57 0.67 -7.56 1.20
CA HIS A 57 1.98 -6.93 1.24
C HIS A 57 1.87 -5.42 1.44
N ALA A 58 3.02 -4.79 1.70
CA ALA A 58 3.12 -3.35 1.79
C ALA A 58 4.21 -2.84 0.84
N HIS A 59 3.98 -1.67 0.27
CA HIS A 59 4.99 -0.90 -0.43
C HIS A 59 5.29 0.34 0.40
N ASP A 60 6.57 0.55 0.75
CA ASP A 60 7.01 1.80 1.34
C ASP A 60 7.33 2.77 0.20
N TYR A 61 6.85 4.01 0.31
CA TYR A 61 7.12 5.03 -0.69
C TYR A 61 8.27 5.90 -0.19
N ARG A 62 9.41 5.81 -0.86
CA ARG A 62 10.62 6.55 -0.48
C ARG A 62 10.96 7.53 -1.59
N TYR A 63 11.13 8.77 -1.22
CA TYR A 63 11.47 9.84 -2.15
C TYR A 63 12.92 10.26 -1.93
N THR A 64 13.70 10.32 -3.02
CA THR A 64 15.09 10.77 -2.97
C THR A 64 15.17 12.29 -3.14
N GLU A 65 16.35 12.88 -2.85
CA GLU A 65 16.56 14.32 -2.97
C GLU A 65 16.37 14.83 -4.40
N ASP A 66 16.63 13.98 -5.40
CA ASP A 66 16.46 14.32 -6.81
C ASP A 66 15.03 14.04 -7.31
N GLY A 67 14.10 13.70 -6.40
CA GLY A 67 12.71 13.52 -6.72
C GLY A 67 12.32 12.14 -7.27
N LYS A 68 13.24 11.19 -7.25
CA LYS A 68 12.94 9.83 -7.68
C LYS A 68 12.17 9.08 -6.60
N LEU A 69 11.22 8.26 -7.04
CA LEU A 69 10.40 7.44 -6.16
C LEU A 69 10.90 5.99 -6.16
N SER A 70 11.08 5.44 -4.96
CA SER A 70 11.36 4.02 -4.74
C SER A 70 10.19 3.40 -3.96
N ARG A 71 9.74 2.22 -4.39
CA ARG A 71 8.60 1.53 -3.77
C ARG A 71 8.96 0.09 -3.44
N PRO A 72 9.87 -0.15 -2.48
CA PRO A 72 10.22 -1.53 -2.10
C PRO A 72 9.01 -2.24 -1.51
N VAL A 73 8.84 -3.51 -1.88
CA VAL A 73 7.78 -4.37 -1.35
C VAL A 73 8.30 -5.13 -0.12
N ARG A 74 7.43 -5.35 0.85
CA ARG A 74 7.74 -6.13 2.05
C ARG A 74 6.49 -6.76 2.63
N GLU A 75 6.68 -7.68 3.56
CA GLU A 75 5.56 -8.22 4.32
C GLU A 75 5.01 -7.18 5.29
N LEU A 76 3.74 -7.36 5.68
CA LEU A 76 3.11 -6.51 6.70
C LEU A 76 3.72 -6.77 8.06
N THR A 77 3.86 -5.71 8.85
CA THR A 77 4.21 -5.85 10.27
C THR A 77 2.98 -6.35 11.06
N ASN A 78 3.21 -6.79 12.30
CA ASN A 78 2.11 -7.23 13.16
C ASN A 78 1.12 -6.09 13.42
N ASP A 79 1.59 -4.88 13.61
CA ASP A 79 0.72 -3.71 13.82
C ASP A 79 -0.11 -3.41 12.57
N GLU A 80 0.50 -3.50 11.40
CA GLU A 80 -0.21 -3.30 10.14
C GLU A 80 -1.29 -4.36 9.93
N ARG A 81 -1.02 -5.62 10.30
CA ARG A 81 -2.02 -6.68 10.22
C ARG A 81 -3.20 -6.42 11.14
N LYS A 82 -2.95 -5.92 12.33
CA LYS A 82 -4.03 -5.56 13.27
C LYS A 82 -4.88 -4.40 12.75
N GLU A 83 -4.22 -3.35 12.27
CA GLU A 83 -4.91 -2.17 11.73
C GLU A 83 -5.77 -2.49 10.52
N ASN A 84 -5.37 -3.46 9.72
CA ASN A 84 -6.02 -3.80 8.46
C ASN A 84 -6.70 -5.17 8.48
N ALA A 85 -6.98 -5.70 9.66
CA ALA A 85 -7.59 -7.03 9.79
C ALA A 85 -8.92 -7.16 9.04
N ASP A 86 -9.63 -6.06 8.87
CA ASP A 86 -10.92 -6.02 8.18
C ASP A 86 -10.81 -6.26 6.67
N ILE A 87 -9.63 -6.12 6.08
CA ILE A 87 -9.42 -6.36 4.65
C ILE A 87 -8.56 -7.58 4.38
N LEU A 88 -7.93 -8.14 5.40
CA LEU A 88 -7.04 -9.31 5.24
C LEU A 88 -7.77 -10.64 5.29
#